data_c3697ca84084a3ca1752f948b486f1d2
#
_entry.id   c3697ca84084a3ca1752f948b486f1d2
#
_cell.length_a   1.000
_cell.length_b   1.000
_cell.length_c   1.000
_cell.angle_alpha   90.00
_cell.angle_beta   90.00
_cell.angle_gamma   90.00
#
_symmetry.space_group_name_H-M   'P 1'
#
loop_
_entity.id
_entity.type
_entity.pdbx_description
1 polymer ?
#
loop_
_entity_poly.entity_id
_entity_poly.type
_entity_poly.pdbx_seq_one_letter_code
_entity_poly.pdbx_strand_id
1 'polypeptide(L)'
;AYYNTVNKNNEKTQIFLNAYLQAEVIKGLKYKLNLGLRKDHTKSRTYTGTYDLGTYGKNDAPDLSEGSSDYESWVLENTLNYDKEFGKHNLAAMVGYSAQKDKSYGLNGSNADIPEFIETMTGNVKSMTASSSLNELALVSLFGRIMYSYDDRYLVSASIRRDGSSRFKKGHQFGSFPSVSIGWNISREKFFKPLENVFDQFKLRFSYGKLGNQQMDKYYPTISVVSDGMNYLQGNNIWFGQLPNVTAVSPADLTWESTETFNAGLDLSLLNGKLTLTADAYVKNTNDVLLPIPYAASTGISGLSIQNAGQVRNKGFELSVNWRSTIGDDFSYYIGANATTEKNEVTKITAGGNNMAISGYSAHGAGGRGINRFEEGHPMSYFNLIETDGIFRTQEEIDNYKNKDGKQIQPGAQPGDVRYKDWNGDGVIDENDQHDVGNPFPDFTFGLRLGGEWKGFDFGLFFDGMTGNKIYNYQRYCLESGKFNGNYSTKLANSWRPDNQNTDIPRFSKTDGADNGLAYTDRWLENGSYFRLKTLDIGYSLPKNLLKKIKLENVRIYTSMENLFTLSKYSGYSPDLGESGSVDIGASYSVFSRGIDQGRYPIPRTISFGIQVSL
;
A
#
# COMPACT_ATOMS: atom_id res chain seq x y z
N ALA A 1 12.74 21.47 20.66
CA ALA A 1 14.18 21.30 20.96
C ALA A 1 14.81 20.32 19.96
N TYR A 2 14.46 19.03 19.99
CA TYR A 2 15.08 18.00 19.12
C TYR A 2 15.15 18.39 17.62
N TYR A 3 14.03 18.81 17.02
CA TYR A 3 13.99 19.18 15.59
C TYR A 3 14.90 20.36 15.21
N ASN A 4 15.23 21.22 16.17
CA ASN A 4 16.13 22.35 15.93
C ASN A 4 17.61 21.95 15.97
N THR A 5 17.93 20.76 16.49
CA THR A 5 19.29 20.22 16.57
C THR A 5 19.64 19.25 15.44
N VAL A 6 18.64 18.86 14.65
CA VAL A 6 18.83 17.94 13.52
C VAL A 6 18.90 18.72 12.21
N ASN A 7 20.04 18.62 11.54
CA ASN A 7 20.22 19.14 10.17
C ASN A 7 20.36 17.96 9.20
N LYS A 8 19.36 17.80 8.34
CA LYS A 8 19.32 16.72 7.35
C LYS A 8 19.31 17.30 5.94
N ASN A 9 20.32 16.94 5.16
CA ASN A 9 20.43 17.32 3.76
C ASN A 9 20.54 16.07 2.86
N ASN A 10 19.73 16.04 1.80
CA ASN A 10 19.78 15.01 0.79
C ASN A 10 19.86 15.67 -0.59
N GLU A 11 20.96 15.43 -1.30
CA GLU A 11 21.15 15.88 -2.68
C GLU A 11 21.05 14.70 -3.62
N LYS A 12 20.16 14.80 -4.61
CA LYS A 12 20.00 13.77 -5.62
C LYS A 12 20.22 14.33 -7.01
N THR A 13 21.19 13.74 -7.71
CA THR A 13 21.41 13.99 -9.14
C THR A 13 20.90 12.77 -9.93
N GLN A 14 20.04 13.02 -10.87
CA GLN A 14 19.45 11.98 -11.72
C GLN A 14 19.70 12.29 -13.19
N ILE A 15 20.28 11.34 -13.91
CA ILE A 15 20.49 11.40 -15.36
C ILE A 15 19.64 10.28 -15.98
N PHE A 16 18.79 10.67 -16.90
CA PHE A 16 17.99 9.74 -17.68
C PHE A 16 18.21 10.00 -19.18
N LEU A 17 18.64 8.97 -19.89
CA LEU A 17 18.85 9.02 -21.34
C LEU A 17 18.02 7.91 -21.98
N ASN A 18 17.30 8.27 -23.03
CA ASN A 18 16.57 7.32 -23.85
C ASN A 18 16.86 7.62 -25.33
N ALA A 19 17.30 6.61 -26.07
CA ALA A 19 17.54 6.69 -27.49
C ALA A 19 16.84 5.51 -28.18
N TYR A 20 16.25 5.77 -29.34
CA TYR A 20 15.68 4.70 -30.14
C TYR A 20 16.04 4.85 -31.61
N LEU A 21 16.14 3.71 -32.28
CA LEU A 21 16.24 3.59 -33.71
C LEU A 21 15.05 2.80 -34.22
N GLN A 22 14.35 3.35 -35.22
CA GLN A 22 13.24 2.66 -35.85
C GLN A 22 13.44 2.66 -37.38
N ALA A 23 13.25 1.51 -37.99
CA ALA A 23 13.32 1.35 -39.42
C ALA A 23 12.15 0.51 -39.94
N GLU A 24 11.53 0.93 -41.02
CA GLU A 24 10.56 0.11 -41.74
C GLU A 24 11.34 -0.77 -42.74
N VAL A 25 11.42 -2.07 -42.44
CA VAL A 25 12.18 -3.06 -43.21
C VAL A 25 11.50 -3.37 -44.55
N ILE A 26 10.18 -3.57 -44.47
CA ILE A 26 9.27 -3.68 -45.62
C ILE A 26 7.95 -3.03 -45.19
N LYS A 27 7.10 -2.69 -46.16
CA LYS A 27 5.79 -2.03 -45.87
C LYS A 27 4.99 -2.77 -44.80
N GLY A 28 4.75 -2.09 -43.68
CA GLY A 28 4.04 -2.61 -42.53
C GLY A 28 4.90 -3.39 -41.51
N LEU A 29 6.18 -3.68 -41.81
CA LEU A 29 7.11 -4.36 -40.90
C LEU A 29 8.14 -3.37 -40.34
N LYS A 30 8.04 -3.03 -39.06
CA LYS A 30 8.91 -2.05 -38.41
C LYS A 30 9.75 -2.72 -37.33
N TYR A 31 11.06 -2.55 -37.43
CA TYR A 31 12.00 -2.89 -36.37
C TYR A 31 12.26 -1.65 -35.53
N LYS A 32 12.23 -1.81 -34.19
CA LYS A 32 12.58 -0.75 -33.25
C LYS A 32 13.55 -1.30 -32.19
N LEU A 33 14.68 -0.60 -32.09
CA LEU A 33 15.66 -0.75 -31.02
C LEU A 33 15.50 0.42 -30.07
N ASN A 34 15.34 0.15 -28.77
CA ASN A 34 15.26 1.17 -27.72
C ASN A 34 16.36 0.90 -26.68
N LEU A 35 17.09 1.95 -26.31
CA LEU A 35 18.11 1.92 -25.27
C LEU A 35 17.78 2.97 -24.21
N GLY A 36 17.53 2.53 -22.99
CA GLY A 36 17.35 3.36 -21.80
C GLY A 36 18.55 3.26 -20.87
N LEU A 37 19.02 4.39 -20.37
CA LEU A 37 20.08 4.49 -19.35
C LEU A 37 19.59 5.41 -18.24
N ARG A 38 19.78 4.98 -17.00
CA ARG A 38 19.50 5.78 -15.81
C ARG A 38 20.67 5.70 -14.86
N LYS A 39 21.09 6.86 -14.37
CA LYS A 39 22.09 6.96 -13.31
C LYS A 39 21.58 7.96 -12.26
N ASP A 40 21.43 7.48 -11.04
CA ASP A 40 21.11 8.30 -9.88
C ASP A 40 22.33 8.33 -8.95
N HIS A 41 22.68 9.50 -8.48
CA HIS A 41 23.66 9.71 -7.43
C HIS A 41 23.00 10.47 -6.30
N THR A 42 22.99 9.90 -5.09
CA THR A 42 22.39 10.52 -3.91
C THR A 42 23.45 10.66 -2.84
N LYS A 43 23.61 11.90 -2.33
CA LYS A 43 24.38 12.20 -1.12
C LYS A 43 23.40 12.50 -0.01
N SER A 44 23.60 11.88 1.13
CA SER A 44 22.81 12.13 2.34
C SER A 44 23.74 12.56 3.46
N ARG A 45 23.31 13.54 4.24
CA ARG A 45 24.01 14.01 5.41
C ARG A 45 23.00 14.30 6.51
N THR A 46 23.23 13.75 7.68
CA THR A 46 22.42 14.01 8.87
C THR A 46 23.36 14.35 10.01
N TYR A 47 23.25 15.57 10.51
CA TYR A 47 23.92 16.04 11.72
C TYR A 47 22.88 16.17 12.82
N THR A 48 23.14 15.60 13.98
CA THR A 48 22.31 15.72 15.18
C THR A 48 23.15 16.35 16.29
N GLY A 49 22.80 17.56 16.67
CA GLY A 49 23.45 18.28 17.78
C GLY A 49 23.07 17.71 19.15
N THR A 50 23.66 18.28 20.18
CA THR A 50 23.34 17.93 21.57
C THR A 50 21.93 18.37 21.95
N TYR A 51 21.24 17.55 22.73
CA TYR A 51 19.93 17.86 23.32
C TYR A 51 19.69 17.06 24.60
N ASP A 52 18.87 17.64 25.49
CA ASP A 52 18.39 16.97 26.69
C ASP A 52 16.85 17.12 26.78
N LEU A 53 16.13 16.02 26.72
CA LEU A 53 14.68 15.95 26.88
C LEU A 53 14.30 15.24 28.20
N GLY A 54 15.22 15.18 29.16
CA GLY A 54 15.06 14.51 30.43
C GLY A 54 14.87 12.99 30.23
N THR A 55 13.81 12.43 30.81
CA THR A 55 13.51 10.98 30.72
C THR A 55 13.16 10.50 29.32
N TYR A 56 12.91 11.40 28.37
CA TYR A 56 12.51 11.06 26.99
C TYR A 56 13.68 10.90 26.03
N GLY A 57 14.89 11.21 26.46
CA GLY A 57 16.08 11.01 25.67
C GLY A 57 17.08 12.17 25.80
N LYS A 58 18.33 11.85 25.64
CA LYS A 58 19.45 12.77 25.73
C LYS A 58 20.48 12.42 24.67
N ASN A 59 21.07 13.45 24.07
CA ASN A 59 22.25 13.31 23.23
C ASN A 59 23.33 14.24 23.77
N ASP A 60 24.34 13.66 24.42
CA ASP A 60 25.40 14.39 25.11
C ASP A 60 26.52 14.85 24.16
N ALA A 61 26.64 14.26 23.01
CA ALA A 61 27.61 14.59 21.99
C ALA A 61 26.98 14.56 20.60
N PRO A 62 27.34 15.47 19.69
CA PRO A 62 26.80 15.47 18.35
C PRO A 62 27.13 14.21 17.56
N ASP A 63 26.20 13.79 16.71
CA ASP A 63 26.34 12.67 15.78
C ASP A 63 26.35 13.18 14.33
N LEU A 64 27.18 12.58 13.50
CA LEU A 64 27.19 12.79 12.05
C LEU A 64 27.06 11.47 11.31
N SER A 65 26.14 11.44 10.37
CA SER A 65 26.00 10.34 9.40
C SER A 65 26.06 10.89 7.98
N GLU A 66 26.91 10.32 7.16
CA GLU A 66 27.05 10.67 5.74
C GLU A 66 26.94 9.40 4.89
N GLY A 67 26.18 9.52 3.79
CA GLY A 67 25.95 8.44 2.87
C GLY A 67 26.12 8.86 1.42
N SER A 68 26.59 7.94 0.60
CA SER A 68 26.63 8.05 -0.86
C SER A 68 25.98 6.81 -1.45
N SER A 69 25.03 7.00 -2.35
CA SER A 69 24.36 5.91 -3.04
C SER A 69 24.34 6.16 -4.55
N ASP A 70 24.84 5.18 -5.29
CA ASP A 70 24.81 5.17 -6.75
C ASP A 70 23.84 4.08 -7.22
N TYR A 71 22.92 4.45 -8.11
CA TYR A 71 22.04 3.52 -8.80
C TYR A 71 22.26 3.67 -10.30
N GLU A 72 22.53 2.56 -10.96
CA GLU A 72 22.70 2.47 -12.41
C GLU A 72 21.75 1.43 -12.98
N SER A 73 21.04 1.78 -14.03
CA SER A 73 20.15 0.88 -14.76
C SER A 73 20.31 1.07 -16.25
N TRP A 74 20.34 -0.02 -16.99
CA TRP A 74 20.20 0.02 -18.43
C TRP A 74 19.14 -0.97 -18.89
N VAL A 75 18.43 -0.59 -19.94
CA VAL A 75 17.40 -1.40 -20.60
C VAL A 75 17.66 -1.38 -22.10
N LEU A 76 17.71 -2.56 -22.69
CA LEU A 76 17.80 -2.76 -24.13
C LEU A 76 16.54 -3.51 -24.58
N GLU A 77 15.77 -2.92 -25.49
CA GLU A 77 14.57 -3.53 -26.05
C GLU A 77 14.66 -3.58 -27.57
N ASN A 78 14.34 -4.73 -28.13
CA ASN A 78 14.23 -4.97 -29.55
C ASN A 78 12.83 -5.44 -29.86
N THR A 79 12.12 -4.77 -30.75
CA THR A 79 10.79 -5.17 -31.19
C THR A 79 10.68 -5.21 -32.70
N LEU A 80 9.99 -6.21 -33.20
CA LEU A 80 9.59 -6.33 -34.59
C LEU A 80 8.07 -6.30 -34.62
N ASN A 81 7.51 -5.26 -35.26
CA ASN A 81 6.08 -4.98 -35.32
C ASN A 81 5.62 -5.11 -36.77
N TYR A 82 4.53 -5.80 -36.98
CA TYR A 82 3.90 -5.95 -38.28
C TYR A 82 2.44 -5.54 -38.21
N ASP A 83 2.09 -4.52 -38.99
CA ASP A 83 0.72 -3.99 -39.07
C ASP A 83 0.23 -4.10 -40.50
N LYS A 84 -0.93 -4.70 -40.70
CA LYS A 84 -1.54 -4.88 -42.02
C LYS A 84 -3.07 -4.82 -41.96
N GLU A 85 -3.59 -4.00 -42.86
CA GLU A 85 -5.02 -3.95 -43.16
C GLU A 85 -5.27 -4.62 -44.53
N PHE A 86 -6.27 -5.49 -44.58
CA PHE A 86 -6.70 -6.15 -45.82
C PHE A 86 -8.21 -6.34 -45.84
N GLY A 87 -8.89 -5.47 -46.59
CA GLY A 87 -10.35 -5.43 -46.61
C GLY A 87 -10.93 -5.07 -45.24
N LYS A 88 -11.66 -6.00 -44.65
CA LYS A 88 -12.26 -5.85 -43.29
C LYS A 88 -11.40 -6.38 -42.17
N HIS A 89 -10.21 -6.84 -42.47
CA HIS A 89 -9.32 -7.49 -41.52
C HIS A 89 -8.20 -6.54 -41.14
N ASN A 90 -7.98 -6.34 -39.84
CA ASN A 90 -6.82 -5.64 -39.28
C ASN A 90 -6.01 -6.63 -38.47
N LEU A 91 -4.74 -6.79 -38.80
CA LEU A 91 -3.79 -7.63 -38.09
C LEU A 91 -2.61 -6.79 -37.60
N ALA A 92 -2.36 -6.79 -36.30
CA ALA A 92 -1.13 -6.30 -35.71
C ALA A 92 -0.44 -7.42 -34.95
N ALA A 93 0.83 -7.67 -35.28
CA ALA A 93 1.65 -8.69 -34.62
C ALA A 93 2.97 -8.06 -34.14
N MET A 94 3.44 -8.49 -32.99
CA MET A 94 4.68 -8.03 -32.41
C MET A 94 5.42 -9.20 -31.77
N VAL A 95 6.75 -9.22 -31.98
CA VAL A 95 7.68 -10.03 -31.17
C VAL A 95 8.75 -9.12 -30.62
N GLY A 96 9.22 -9.40 -29.42
CA GLY A 96 10.22 -8.57 -28.79
C GLY A 96 11.09 -9.33 -27.81
N TYR A 97 12.28 -8.77 -27.61
CA TYR A 97 13.27 -9.20 -26.63
C TYR A 97 13.69 -7.99 -25.81
N SER A 98 13.75 -8.13 -24.49
CA SER A 98 14.22 -7.10 -23.58
C SER A 98 15.26 -7.68 -22.61
N ALA A 99 16.31 -6.89 -22.33
CA ALA A 99 17.29 -7.17 -21.30
C ALA A 99 17.47 -5.92 -20.44
N GLN A 100 17.52 -6.11 -19.13
CA GLN A 100 17.72 -5.05 -18.14
C GLN A 100 18.74 -5.49 -17.11
N LYS A 101 19.58 -4.57 -16.67
CA LYS A 101 20.42 -4.76 -15.49
C LYS A 101 20.38 -3.51 -14.63
N ASP A 102 20.14 -3.73 -13.34
CA ASP A 102 20.17 -2.73 -12.28
C ASP A 102 21.34 -3.02 -11.34
N LYS A 103 22.04 -1.98 -10.93
CA LYS A 103 23.11 -2.03 -9.97
C LYS A 103 22.95 -0.90 -8.96
N SER A 104 22.99 -1.22 -7.68
CA SER A 104 22.96 -0.26 -6.59
C SER A 104 24.17 -0.45 -5.71
N TYR A 105 24.92 0.61 -5.49
CA TYR A 105 26.05 0.66 -4.56
C TYR A 105 25.78 1.71 -3.51
N GLY A 106 25.95 1.38 -2.24
CA GLY A 106 25.81 2.28 -1.10
C GLY A 106 27.06 2.29 -0.25
N LEU A 107 27.48 3.45 0.20
CA LEU A 107 28.52 3.66 1.19
C LEU A 107 27.95 4.57 2.27
N ASN A 108 28.01 4.16 3.52
CA ASN A 108 27.57 4.94 4.67
C ASN A 108 28.69 4.98 5.71
N GLY A 109 28.87 6.15 6.30
CA GLY A 109 29.73 6.37 7.45
C GLY A 109 28.94 7.07 8.54
N SER A 110 29.21 6.77 9.80
CA SER A 110 28.68 7.50 10.94
C SER A 110 29.74 7.64 12.03
N ASN A 111 29.66 8.74 12.77
CA ASN A 111 30.46 8.97 13.93
C ASN A 111 29.60 9.61 15.01
N ALA A 112 29.49 9.00 16.15
CA ALA A 112 28.94 9.56 17.36
C ALA A 112 30.07 10.23 18.15
N ASP A 113 29.77 11.27 18.90
CA ASP A 113 30.77 11.97 19.72
C ASP A 113 31.80 12.77 18.89
N ILE A 114 31.28 13.61 18.00
CA ILE A 114 32.08 14.63 17.31
C ILE A 114 32.05 15.95 18.08
N PRO A 115 33.08 16.82 17.97
CA PRO A 115 33.06 18.16 18.56
C PRO A 115 31.93 19.04 17.97
N GLU A 116 31.23 19.83 18.79
CA GLU A 116 30.06 20.65 18.38
C GLU A 116 30.32 21.60 17.21
N PHE A 117 31.56 22.05 17.04
CA PHE A 117 31.94 23.00 15.99
C PHE A 117 32.53 22.35 14.74
N ILE A 118 32.58 20.99 14.69
CA ILE A 118 33.13 20.25 13.57
C ILE A 118 32.02 19.45 12.90
N GLU A 119 31.71 19.83 11.68
CA GLU A 119 30.68 19.15 10.87
C GLU A 119 31.30 18.22 9.83
N THR A 120 32.34 17.51 10.17
CA THR A 120 33.02 16.52 9.32
C THR A 120 33.20 15.20 10.06
N MET A 121 33.38 14.09 9.29
CA MET A 121 33.57 12.74 9.83
C MET A 121 34.95 12.61 10.52
N THR A 122 35.10 13.28 11.66
CA THR A 122 36.32 13.32 12.45
C THR A 122 35.97 13.22 13.94
N GLY A 123 36.95 13.14 14.84
CA GLY A 123 36.73 13.08 16.28
C GLY A 123 37.02 11.69 16.85
N ASN A 124 36.11 11.13 17.65
CA ASN A 124 36.34 9.86 18.34
C ASN A 124 36.34 8.68 17.37
N VAL A 125 37.54 8.11 17.14
CA VAL A 125 37.72 6.97 16.22
C VAL A 125 36.99 5.71 16.70
N LYS A 126 36.75 5.56 18.00
CA LYS A 126 36.09 4.36 18.57
C LYS A 126 34.59 4.30 18.25
N SER A 127 33.97 5.45 17.98
CA SER A 127 32.55 5.55 17.60
C SER A 127 32.34 5.62 16.08
N MET A 128 33.43 5.66 15.31
CA MET A 128 33.35 5.72 13.85
C MET A 128 32.98 4.34 13.25
N THR A 129 31.94 4.33 12.42
CA THR A 129 31.53 3.14 11.69
C THR A 129 31.45 3.42 10.19
N ALA A 130 31.76 2.40 9.39
CA ALA A 130 31.59 2.47 7.94
C ALA A 130 31.00 1.16 7.43
N SER A 131 30.09 1.26 6.46
CA SER A 131 29.49 0.11 5.82
C SER A 131 29.28 0.37 4.33
N SER A 132 29.32 -0.69 3.53
CA SER A 132 28.99 -0.61 2.11
C SER A 132 28.08 -1.76 1.69
N SER A 133 27.31 -1.53 0.66
CA SER A 133 26.43 -2.53 0.06
C SER A 133 26.51 -2.51 -1.46
N LEU A 134 26.43 -3.68 -2.08
CA LEU A 134 26.35 -3.84 -3.52
C LEU A 134 25.23 -4.81 -3.86
N ASN A 135 24.28 -4.33 -4.66
CA ASN A 135 23.15 -5.11 -5.11
C ASN A 135 23.04 -5.08 -6.62
N GLU A 136 22.78 -6.21 -7.24
CA GLU A 136 22.57 -6.34 -8.68
C GLU A 136 21.31 -7.15 -8.97
N LEU A 137 20.58 -6.72 -10.01
CA LEU A 137 19.40 -7.41 -10.54
C LEU A 137 19.53 -7.47 -12.06
N ALA A 138 19.32 -8.63 -12.64
CA ALA A 138 19.25 -8.82 -14.07
C ALA A 138 17.90 -9.44 -14.46
N LEU A 139 17.30 -8.89 -15.51
CA LEU A 139 16.06 -9.34 -16.09
C LEU A 139 16.23 -9.59 -17.57
N VAL A 140 15.58 -10.62 -18.10
CA VAL A 140 15.52 -10.92 -19.52
C VAL A 140 14.11 -11.34 -19.87
N SER A 141 13.60 -10.85 -21.01
CA SER A 141 12.22 -11.11 -21.42
C SER A 141 12.15 -11.43 -22.90
N LEU A 142 11.36 -12.42 -23.24
CA LEU A 142 10.92 -12.71 -24.60
C LEU A 142 9.40 -12.60 -24.64
N PHE A 143 8.86 -11.81 -25.55
CA PHE A 143 7.43 -11.58 -25.62
C PHE A 143 6.91 -11.50 -27.05
N GLY A 144 5.62 -11.86 -27.19
CA GLY A 144 4.89 -11.75 -28.44
C GLY A 144 3.44 -11.38 -28.21
N ARG A 145 2.85 -10.66 -29.15
CA ARG A 145 1.45 -10.28 -29.15
C ARG A 145 0.88 -10.29 -30.55
N ILE A 146 -0.35 -10.75 -30.66
CA ILE A 146 -1.17 -10.70 -31.88
C ILE A 146 -2.47 -10.01 -31.52
N MET A 147 -2.85 -9.02 -32.31
CA MET A 147 -4.16 -8.35 -32.25
C MET A 147 -4.80 -8.50 -33.62
N TYR A 148 -6.04 -8.92 -33.62
CA TYR A 148 -6.82 -9.10 -34.82
C TYR A 148 -8.20 -8.49 -34.65
N SER A 149 -8.66 -7.74 -35.65
CA SER A 149 -10.04 -7.31 -35.71
C SER A 149 -10.64 -7.59 -37.07
N TYR A 150 -11.91 -7.96 -37.07
CA TYR A 150 -12.72 -8.15 -38.25
C TYR A 150 -13.86 -7.16 -38.27
N ASP A 151 -13.87 -6.25 -39.26
CA ASP A 151 -14.90 -5.25 -39.50
C ASP A 151 -15.18 -4.36 -38.26
N ASP A 152 -14.15 -4.16 -37.39
CA ASP A 152 -14.25 -3.53 -36.06
C ASP A 152 -15.33 -4.15 -35.15
N ARG A 153 -15.79 -5.33 -35.49
CA ARG A 153 -16.88 -6.05 -34.86
C ARG A 153 -16.41 -7.09 -33.88
N TYR A 154 -15.49 -7.93 -34.32
CA TYR A 154 -14.88 -8.96 -33.51
C TYR A 154 -13.42 -8.62 -33.29
N LEU A 155 -13.04 -8.52 -32.04
CA LEU A 155 -11.71 -8.12 -31.62
C LEU A 155 -11.09 -9.27 -30.82
N VAL A 156 -9.89 -9.67 -31.17
CA VAL A 156 -9.13 -10.70 -30.44
C VAL A 156 -7.73 -10.18 -30.19
N SER A 157 -7.24 -10.32 -28.98
CA SER A 157 -5.85 -10.08 -28.63
C SER A 157 -5.31 -11.26 -27.85
N ALA A 158 -4.13 -11.76 -28.25
CA ALA A 158 -3.41 -12.78 -27.50
C ALA A 158 -1.96 -12.34 -27.31
N SER A 159 -1.41 -12.55 -26.12
CA SER A 159 -0.01 -12.28 -25.84
C SER A 159 0.59 -13.36 -24.95
N ILE A 160 1.90 -13.53 -25.06
CA ILE A 160 2.70 -14.33 -24.16
C ILE A 160 3.98 -13.59 -23.84
N ARG A 161 4.37 -13.59 -22.56
CA ARG A 161 5.64 -13.07 -22.11
C ARG A 161 6.33 -14.11 -21.25
N ARG A 162 7.60 -14.35 -21.53
CA ARG A 162 8.46 -15.20 -20.71
C ARG A 162 9.57 -14.35 -20.13
N ASP A 163 9.56 -14.20 -18.80
CA ASP A 163 10.50 -13.36 -18.06
C ASP A 163 11.43 -14.21 -17.22
N GLY A 164 12.72 -13.86 -17.23
CA GLY A 164 13.74 -14.47 -16.39
C GLY A 164 14.33 -13.44 -15.43
N SER A 165 14.53 -13.84 -14.17
CA SER A 165 15.09 -13.00 -13.11
C SER A 165 16.26 -13.66 -12.42
N SER A 166 17.31 -12.86 -12.11
CA SER A 166 18.46 -13.29 -11.32
C SER A 166 18.16 -13.53 -9.84
N ARG A 167 16.98 -13.12 -9.36
CA ARG A 167 16.54 -13.34 -7.97
C ARG A 167 16.30 -14.82 -7.65
N PHE A 168 15.96 -15.61 -8.66
CA PHE A 168 15.62 -17.03 -8.51
C PHE A 168 16.78 -17.95 -8.88
N LYS A 169 16.84 -19.12 -8.26
CA LYS A 169 17.86 -20.14 -8.57
C LYS A 169 17.70 -20.70 -9.98
N LYS A 170 18.79 -21.26 -10.49
CA LYS A 170 18.78 -21.99 -11.77
C LYS A 170 17.70 -23.06 -11.76
N GLY A 171 16.85 -23.07 -12.77
CA GLY A 171 15.66 -23.93 -12.88
C GLY A 171 14.35 -23.22 -12.52
N HIS A 172 14.34 -22.18 -11.71
CA HIS A 172 13.17 -21.41 -11.28
C HIS A 172 13.16 -19.96 -11.78
N GLN A 173 14.17 -19.57 -12.56
CA GLN A 173 14.39 -18.20 -13.02
C GLN A 173 13.28 -17.68 -13.96
N PHE A 174 12.69 -18.57 -14.75
CA PHE A 174 11.78 -18.19 -15.82
C PHE A 174 10.32 -18.43 -15.47
N GLY A 175 9.48 -17.37 -15.58
CA GLY A 175 8.03 -17.42 -15.56
C GLY A 175 7.43 -17.19 -16.94
N SER A 176 6.28 -17.81 -17.24
CA SER A 176 5.52 -17.58 -18.48
C SER A 176 4.15 -17.01 -18.18
N PHE A 177 3.80 -15.91 -18.86
CA PHE A 177 2.65 -15.08 -18.55
C PHE A 177 1.82 -14.87 -19.83
N PRO A 178 0.88 -15.76 -20.13
CA PRO A 178 -0.05 -15.63 -21.24
C PRO A 178 -1.20 -14.69 -20.92
N SER A 179 -1.77 -14.04 -21.95
CA SER A 179 -3.04 -13.35 -21.86
C SER A 179 -3.83 -13.46 -23.14
N VAL A 180 -5.15 -13.45 -23.03
CA VAL A 180 -6.09 -13.43 -24.15
C VAL A 180 -7.26 -12.52 -23.82
N SER A 181 -7.73 -11.76 -24.81
CA SER A 181 -8.94 -10.97 -24.70
C SER A 181 -9.77 -11.07 -25.96
N ILE A 182 -11.08 -11.05 -25.79
CA ILE A 182 -12.09 -11.07 -26.86
C ILE A 182 -13.01 -9.89 -26.63
N GLY A 183 -13.28 -9.14 -27.69
CA GLY A 183 -14.24 -8.05 -27.72
C GLY A 183 -15.26 -8.25 -28.83
N TRP A 184 -16.52 -7.98 -28.51
CA TRP A 184 -17.59 -8.00 -29.50
C TRP A 184 -18.33 -6.66 -29.49
N ASN A 185 -18.18 -5.92 -30.59
CA ASN A 185 -18.91 -4.67 -30.83
C ASN A 185 -20.30 -5.00 -31.39
N ILE A 186 -21.25 -5.22 -30.51
CA ILE A 186 -22.64 -5.58 -30.85
C ILE A 186 -23.30 -4.45 -31.64
N SER A 187 -22.95 -3.17 -31.35
CA SER A 187 -23.46 -2.02 -32.08
C SER A 187 -23.11 -2.02 -33.57
N ARG A 188 -22.11 -2.81 -34.00
CA ARG A 188 -21.73 -2.99 -35.40
C ARG A 188 -22.51 -4.10 -36.11
N GLU A 189 -23.39 -4.83 -35.39
CA GLU A 189 -24.18 -5.91 -35.98
C GLU A 189 -25.40 -5.39 -36.73
N LYS A 190 -25.77 -6.06 -37.81
CA LYS A 190 -26.93 -5.67 -38.62
C LYS A 190 -28.26 -5.69 -37.85
N PHE A 191 -28.40 -6.61 -36.90
CA PHE A 191 -29.61 -6.69 -36.06
C PHE A 191 -29.70 -5.57 -35.03
N PHE A 192 -28.60 -4.86 -34.76
CA PHE A 192 -28.55 -3.75 -33.80
C PHE A 192 -29.01 -2.41 -34.41
N LYS A 193 -29.10 -2.30 -35.74
CA LYS A 193 -29.50 -1.08 -36.44
C LYS A 193 -30.73 -0.32 -35.86
N PRO A 194 -31.81 -0.98 -35.41
CA PRO A 194 -32.93 -0.26 -34.83
C PRO A 194 -32.62 0.53 -33.57
N LEU A 195 -31.49 0.21 -32.89
CA LEU A 195 -31.03 0.80 -31.63
C LEU A 195 -29.91 1.85 -31.82
N GLU A 196 -29.43 2.07 -33.06
CA GLU A 196 -28.30 3.01 -33.36
C GLU A 196 -28.61 4.45 -32.94
N ASN A 197 -29.88 4.87 -32.90
CA ASN A 197 -30.28 6.20 -32.45
C ASN A 197 -30.11 6.42 -30.94
N VAL A 198 -30.00 5.36 -30.17
CA VAL A 198 -29.86 5.41 -28.70
C VAL A 198 -28.43 5.01 -28.27
N PHE A 199 -27.89 3.96 -28.88
CA PHE A 199 -26.59 3.41 -28.55
C PHE A 199 -25.57 3.72 -29.67
N ASP A 200 -24.59 4.56 -29.36
CA ASP A 200 -23.45 4.81 -30.25
C ASP A 200 -22.46 3.63 -30.19
N GLN A 201 -22.34 3.03 -29.02
CA GLN A 201 -21.50 1.86 -28.80
C GLN A 201 -22.16 0.90 -27.80
N PHE A 202 -22.11 -0.39 -28.14
CA PHE A 202 -22.41 -1.50 -27.23
C PHE A 202 -21.35 -2.56 -27.47
N LYS A 203 -20.42 -2.73 -26.49
CA LYS A 203 -19.29 -3.65 -26.61
C LYS A 203 -19.21 -4.54 -25.37
N LEU A 204 -19.12 -5.84 -25.60
CA LEU A 204 -18.80 -6.83 -24.58
C LEU A 204 -17.32 -7.19 -24.63
N ARG A 205 -16.71 -7.41 -23.47
CA ARG A 205 -15.31 -7.78 -23.32
C ARG A 205 -15.18 -8.97 -22.38
N PHE A 206 -14.31 -9.93 -22.74
CA PHE A 206 -13.89 -11.02 -21.88
C PHE A 206 -12.38 -11.11 -21.95
N SER A 207 -11.71 -11.26 -20.83
CA SER A 207 -10.27 -11.44 -20.81
C SER A 207 -9.83 -12.41 -19.72
N TYR A 208 -8.75 -13.09 -20.03
CA TYR A 208 -7.95 -13.87 -19.10
C TYR A 208 -6.50 -13.40 -19.24
N GLY A 209 -5.82 -13.22 -18.11
CA GLY A 209 -4.41 -12.88 -18.11
C GLY A 209 -3.71 -13.42 -16.88
N LYS A 210 -2.47 -13.87 -17.07
CA LYS A 210 -1.55 -14.23 -16.01
C LYS A 210 -0.42 -13.21 -15.95
N LEU A 211 -0.15 -12.68 -14.76
CA LEU A 211 0.95 -11.75 -14.48
C LEU A 211 1.90 -12.38 -13.49
N GLY A 212 3.19 -12.05 -13.58
CA GLY A 212 4.21 -12.49 -12.64
C GLY A 212 4.70 -11.33 -11.77
N ASN A 213 4.93 -11.61 -10.52
CA ASN A 213 5.58 -10.71 -9.58
C ASN A 213 6.83 -11.38 -9.00
N GLN A 214 7.92 -10.62 -8.93
CA GLN A 214 9.19 -11.03 -8.32
C GLN A 214 9.65 -10.04 -7.23
N GLN A 215 8.82 -9.04 -6.91
CA GLN A 215 9.22 -7.97 -6.01
C GLN A 215 9.38 -8.51 -4.60
N MET A 216 10.59 -8.38 -4.09
CA MET A 216 11.02 -8.75 -2.76
C MET A 216 12.05 -7.72 -2.29
N ASP A 217 12.13 -7.49 -0.99
CA ASP A 217 13.11 -6.54 -0.43
C ASP A 217 14.56 -7.03 -0.57
N LYS A 218 14.75 -8.35 -0.77
CA LYS A 218 16.06 -8.95 -0.93
C LYS A 218 16.42 -9.14 -2.41
N TYR A 219 17.62 -8.75 -2.79
CA TYR A 219 18.18 -9.00 -4.13
C TYR A 219 18.63 -10.46 -4.31
N TYR A 220 19.05 -11.09 -3.20
CA TYR A 220 19.58 -12.45 -3.20
C TYR A 220 18.81 -13.35 -2.22
N PRO A 221 17.49 -13.54 -2.41
CA PRO A 221 16.65 -14.28 -1.47
C PRO A 221 16.97 -15.76 -1.41
N THR A 222 17.72 -16.26 -2.41
CA THR A 222 18.10 -17.67 -2.56
C THR A 222 19.50 -17.99 -2.01
N ILE A 223 20.13 -17.03 -1.30
CA ILE A 223 21.43 -17.23 -0.65
C ILE A 223 21.21 -17.24 0.86
N SER A 224 21.63 -18.30 1.51
CA SER A 224 21.63 -18.40 2.98
C SER A 224 22.67 -17.45 3.55
N VAL A 225 22.29 -16.69 4.58
CA VAL A 225 23.16 -15.71 5.21
C VAL A 225 23.67 -16.26 6.54
N VAL A 226 24.97 -16.17 6.73
CA VAL A 226 25.63 -16.49 7.97
C VAL A 226 26.22 -15.21 8.55
N SER A 227 25.92 -14.88 9.78
CA SER A 227 26.52 -13.74 10.49
C SER A 227 27.45 -14.24 11.61
N ASP A 228 28.47 -13.46 11.87
CA ASP A 228 29.30 -13.62 13.08
C ASP A 228 28.51 -13.12 14.30
N GLY A 229 28.80 -13.64 15.47
CA GLY A 229 28.32 -13.03 16.69
C GLY A 229 27.46 -13.89 17.59
N MET A 230 27.37 -15.20 17.35
CA MET A 230 26.74 -16.07 18.33
C MET A 230 27.68 -16.29 19.51
N ASN A 231 27.17 -16.01 20.71
CA ASN A 231 27.92 -16.30 21.95
C ASN A 231 27.83 -17.78 22.26
N TYR A 232 28.91 -18.35 22.67
CA TYR A 232 29.00 -19.77 23.05
C TYR A 232 29.33 -19.90 24.53
N LEU A 233 28.57 -20.71 25.25
CA LEU A 233 28.81 -21.02 26.65
C LEU A 233 29.65 -22.28 26.74
N GLN A 234 30.84 -22.16 27.25
CA GLN A 234 31.74 -23.31 27.54
C GLN A 234 32.11 -23.32 29.02
N GLY A 235 31.51 -24.24 29.77
CA GLY A 235 31.60 -24.22 31.22
C GLY A 235 31.03 -22.95 31.83
N ASN A 236 31.81 -22.24 32.62
CA ASN A 236 31.41 -20.95 33.23
C ASN A 236 31.82 -19.72 32.40
N ASN A 237 32.39 -19.91 31.21
CA ASN A 237 32.85 -18.81 30.35
C ASN A 237 31.94 -18.62 29.15
N ILE A 238 31.61 -17.35 28.85
CA ILE A 238 30.93 -16.97 27.62
C ILE A 238 31.97 -16.53 26.60
N TRP A 239 32.02 -17.21 25.47
CA TRP A 239 32.86 -16.86 24.31
C TRP A 239 32.04 -16.03 23.35
N PHE A 240 32.40 -14.74 23.24
CA PHE A 240 31.63 -13.78 22.44
C PHE A 240 31.98 -13.88 20.95
N GLY A 241 30.98 -13.94 20.10
CA GLY A 241 31.12 -13.79 18.66
C GLY A 241 31.90 -14.89 17.92
N GLN A 242 32.06 -16.05 18.54
CA GLN A 242 32.95 -17.11 18.04
C GLN A 242 32.28 -18.12 17.09
N LEU A 243 30.95 -18.14 17.05
CA LEU A 243 30.25 -19.09 16.18
C LEU A 243 29.48 -18.37 15.07
N PRO A 244 29.56 -18.90 13.84
CA PRO A 244 28.67 -18.44 12.77
C PRO A 244 27.22 -18.80 13.10
N ASN A 245 26.34 -17.83 13.00
CA ASN A 245 24.91 -18.01 13.15
C ASN A 245 24.21 -17.97 11.77
N VAL A 246 23.42 -18.99 11.46
CA VAL A 246 22.57 -18.99 10.28
C VAL A 246 21.35 -18.10 10.59
N THR A 247 21.38 -16.88 10.10
CA THR A 247 20.30 -15.91 10.35
C THR A 247 19.11 -16.09 9.43
N ALA A 248 19.31 -16.67 8.25
CA ALA A 248 18.24 -17.01 7.33
C ALA A 248 18.64 -18.19 6.44
N VAL A 249 17.74 -19.17 6.30
CA VAL A 249 17.88 -20.28 5.35
C VAL A 249 17.12 -19.91 4.08
N SER A 250 17.74 -20.14 2.94
CA SER A 250 17.14 -19.86 1.64
C SER A 250 16.32 -21.05 1.17
N PRO A 251 15.07 -20.85 0.74
CA PRO A 251 14.29 -21.91 0.09
C PRO A 251 14.93 -22.30 -1.25
N ALA A 252 14.95 -23.60 -1.52
CA ALA A 252 15.58 -24.14 -2.73
C ALA A 252 14.75 -23.91 -3.99
N ASP A 253 13.45 -23.78 -3.84
CA ASP A 253 12.39 -23.81 -4.85
C ASP A 253 11.64 -22.48 -5.01
N LEU A 254 12.20 -21.37 -4.49
CA LEU A 254 11.61 -20.04 -4.61
C LEU A 254 11.39 -19.67 -6.09
N THR A 255 10.16 -19.32 -6.43
CA THR A 255 9.73 -18.99 -7.79
C THR A 255 8.83 -17.74 -7.84
N TRP A 256 8.40 -17.38 -9.03
CA TRP A 256 7.51 -16.25 -9.27
C TRP A 256 6.17 -16.38 -8.56
N GLU A 257 5.75 -15.34 -7.86
CA GLU A 257 4.35 -15.14 -7.53
C GLU A 257 3.58 -14.85 -8.80
N SER A 258 2.38 -15.39 -8.97
CA SER A 258 1.58 -15.19 -10.17
C SER A 258 0.14 -14.85 -9.87
N THR A 259 -0.40 -13.87 -10.60
CA THR A 259 -1.81 -13.46 -10.50
C THR A 259 -2.54 -13.79 -11.78
N GLU A 260 -3.57 -14.62 -11.69
CA GLU A 260 -4.48 -14.96 -12.75
C GLU A 260 -5.76 -14.16 -12.61
N THR A 261 -6.13 -13.43 -13.67
CA THR A 261 -7.30 -12.55 -13.68
C THR A 261 -8.26 -12.99 -14.77
N PHE A 262 -9.52 -13.21 -14.39
CA PHE A 262 -10.66 -13.32 -15.29
C PHE A 262 -11.47 -12.04 -15.18
N ASN A 263 -11.79 -11.42 -16.29
CA ASN A 263 -12.59 -10.20 -16.34
C ASN A 263 -13.66 -10.32 -17.43
N ALA A 264 -14.88 -9.86 -17.10
CA ALA A 264 -15.97 -9.63 -18.02
C ALA A 264 -16.36 -8.15 -17.96
N GLY A 265 -16.39 -7.49 -19.11
CA GLY A 265 -16.63 -6.04 -19.18
C GLY A 265 -17.69 -5.69 -20.22
N LEU A 266 -18.34 -4.57 -19.96
CA LEU A 266 -19.35 -3.94 -20.80
C LEU A 266 -18.99 -2.47 -21.01
N ASP A 267 -18.89 -2.02 -22.27
CA ASP A 267 -18.72 -0.61 -22.64
C ASP A 267 -19.95 -0.14 -23.40
N LEU A 268 -20.60 0.89 -22.90
CA LEU A 268 -21.74 1.57 -23.54
C LEU A 268 -21.42 3.02 -23.83
N SER A 269 -21.86 3.49 -24.98
CA SER A 269 -21.94 4.91 -25.31
C SER A 269 -23.34 5.19 -25.86
N LEU A 270 -24.00 6.22 -25.32
CA LEU A 270 -25.39 6.56 -25.63
C LEU A 270 -25.52 8.05 -25.89
N LEU A 271 -26.61 8.40 -26.63
CA LEU A 271 -27.06 9.76 -26.84
C LEU A 271 -25.99 10.65 -27.51
N ASN A 272 -25.37 10.15 -28.58
CA ASN A 272 -24.27 10.80 -29.31
C ASN A 272 -23.07 11.07 -28.43
N GLY A 273 -22.66 10.08 -27.64
CA GLY A 273 -21.48 10.14 -26.76
C GLY A 273 -21.68 10.97 -25.50
N LYS A 274 -22.88 11.46 -25.21
CA LYS A 274 -23.15 12.23 -23.98
C LYS A 274 -23.07 11.40 -22.72
N LEU A 275 -23.52 10.13 -22.78
CA LEU A 275 -23.44 9.18 -21.67
C LEU A 275 -22.54 8.03 -22.05
N THR A 276 -21.48 7.80 -21.26
CA THR A 276 -20.65 6.60 -21.35
C THR A 276 -20.73 5.83 -20.04
N LEU A 277 -20.81 4.49 -20.17
CA LEU A 277 -20.83 3.57 -19.04
C LEU A 277 -19.84 2.45 -19.31
N THR A 278 -19.00 2.17 -18.34
CA THR A 278 -18.13 0.99 -18.33
C THR A 278 -18.38 0.20 -17.05
N ALA A 279 -18.65 -1.08 -17.18
CA ALA A 279 -18.85 -1.98 -16.06
C ALA A 279 -17.94 -3.20 -16.24
N ASP A 280 -17.23 -3.57 -15.18
CA ASP A 280 -16.32 -4.70 -15.14
C ASP A 280 -16.59 -5.58 -13.92
N ALA A 281 -16.60 -6.89 -14.11
CA ALA A 281 -16.64 -7.86 -13.04
C ALA A 281 -15.41 -8.77 -13.17
N TYR A 282 -14.66 -8.94 -12.07
CA TYR A 282 -13.41 -9.69 -12.11
C TYR A 282 -13.23 -10.65 -10.95
N VAL A 283 -12.40 -11.65 -11.20
CA VAL A 283 -11.83 -12.54 -10.19
C VAL A 283 -10.33 -12.59 -10.42
N LYS A 284 -9.54 -12.24 -9.40
CA LYS A 284 -8.08 -12.30 -9.37
C LYS A 284 -7.66 -13.36 -8.36
N ASN A 285 -6.92 -14.37 -8.81
CA ASN A 285 -6.31 -15.38 -7.93
C ASN A 285 -4.79 -15.15 -7.96
N THR A 286 -4.22 -14.73 -6.84
CA THR A 286 -2.77 -14.63 -6.66
C THR A 286 -2.29 -15.93 -6.04
N ASN A 287 -1.46 -16.65 -6.75
CA ASN A 287 -0.88 -17.94 -6.37
C ASN A 287 0.59 -17.73 -6.01
N ASP A 288 1.10 -18.61 -5.16
CA ASP A 288 2.51 -18.62 -4.78
C ASP A 288 2.97 -17.27 -4.18
N VAL A 289 2.10 -16.65 -3.35
CA VAL A 289 2.39 -15.36 -2.71
C VAL A 289 3.70 -15.44 -1.94
N LEU A 290 4.57 -14.45 -2.17
CA LEU A 290 5.87 -14.36 -1.53
C LEU A 290 5.73 -13.78 -0.12
N LEU A 291 5.77 -14.66 0.89
CA LEU A 291 5.57 -14.31 2.29
C LEU A 291 6.84 -14.53 3.13
N PRO A 292 7.14 -13.64 4.07
CA PRO A 292 8.17 -13.84 5.08
C PRO A 292 7.67 -14.79 6.16
N ILE A 293 8.17 -16.01 6.18
CA ILE A 293 7.75 -17.07 7.11
C ILE A 293 8.77 -17.20 8.23
N PRO A 294 8.35 -17.15 9.51
CA PRO A 294 9.22 -17.43 10.64
C PRO A 294 9.57 -18.90 10.71
N TYR A 295 10.78 -19.20 11.17
CA TYR A 295 11.16 -20.57 11.53
C TYR A 295 10.64 -20.93 12.92
N ALA A 296 10.43 -22.23 13.16
CA ALA A 296 10.16 -22.72 14.51
C ALA A 296 11.32 -22.32 15.44
N ALA A 297 11.01 -21.80 16.64
CA ALA A 297 12.02 -21.35 17.60
C ALA A 297 13.05 -22.45 17.96
N SER A 298 12.65 -23.73 17.88
CA SER A 298 13.52 -24.89 18.08
C SER A 298 14.68 -25.01 17.08
N THR A 299 14.61 -24.32 15.94
CA THR A 299 15.69 -24.31 14.93
C THR A 299 16.85 -23.39 15.30
N GLY A 300 16.63 -22.47 16.26
CA GLY A 300 17.61 -21.43 16.62
C GLY A 300 17.77 -20.32 15.54
N ILE A 301 16.98 -20.34 14.47
CA ILE A 301 17.03 -19.34 13.38
C ILE A 301 16.08 -18.22 13.73
N SER A 302 16.61 -17.00 13.89
CA SER A 302 15.82 -15.82 14.26
C SER A 302 15.30 -15.02 13.06
N GLY A 303 15.84 -15.27 11.87
CA GLY A 303 15.45 -14.56 10.65
C GLY A 303 14.20 -15.16 10.00
N LEU A 304 13.70 -14.45 8.99
CA LEU A 304 12.55 -14.87 8.19
C LEU A 304 13.01 -15.39 6.83
N SER A 305 12.35 -16.44 6.36
CA SER A 305 12.52 -16.98 5.03
C SER A 305 11.40 -16.48 4.12
N ILE A 306 11.75 -15.89 2.98
CA ILE A 306 10.75 -15.58 1.95
C ILE A 306 10.42 -16.89 1.22
N GLN A 307 9.15 -17.27 1.23
CA GLN A 307 8.67 -18.51 0.61
C GLN A 307 7.40 -18.25 -0.22
N ASN A 308 7.18 -19.08 -1.23
CA ASN A 308 5.90 -19.12 -1.95
C ASN A 308 4.87 -19.86 -1.09
N ALA A 309 4.17 -19.13 -0.23
CA ALA A 309 3.48 -19.73 0.92
C ALA A 309 1.99 -19.39 1.03
N GLY A 310 1.42 -18.69 0.08
CA GLY A 310 0.02 -18.30 0.17
C GLY A 310 -0.71 -18.23 -1.16
N GLN A 311 -2.04 -18.24 -1.06
CA GLN A 311 -2.94 -17.93 -2.17
C GLN A 311 -3.99 -16.94 -1.70
N VAL A 312 -4.24 -15.91 -2.50
CA VAL A 312 -5.21 -14.85 -2.20
C VAL A 312 -6.14 -14.65 -3.38
N ARG A 313 -7.42 -14.52 -3.08
CA ARG A 313 -8.46 -14.23 -4.08
C ARG A 313 -9.07 -12.86 -3.84
N ASN A 314 -9.16 -12.07 -4.90
CA ASN A 314 -9.92 -10.82 -4.93
C ASN A 314 -11.05 -10.94 -5.95
N LYS A 315 -12.26 -10.58 -5.56
CA LYS A 315 -13.43 -10.51 -6.45
C LYS A 315 -13.98 -9.10 -6.38
N GLY A 316 -14.28 -8.50 -7.52
CA GLY A 316 -14.78 -7.14 -7.52
C GLY A 316 -15.71 -6.85 -8.68
N PHE A 317 -16.43 -5.76 -8.50
CA PHE A 317 -17.25 -5.13 -9.52
C PHE A 317 -16.89 -3.65 -9.58
N GLU A 318 -16.66 -3.14 -10.78
CA GLU A 318 -16.31 -1.75 -11.04
C GLU A 318 -17.34 -1.14 -11.99
N LEU A 319 -17.77 0.08 -11.69
CA LEU A 319 -18.70 0.86 -12.52
C LEU A 319 -18.13 2.26 -12.72
N SER A 320 -18.07 2.70 -13.97
CA SER A 320 -17.77 4.09 -14.32
C SER A 320 -18.88 4.65 -15.20
N VAL A 321 -19.39 5.82 -14.84
CA VAL A 321 -20.42 6.54 -15.59
C VAL A 321 -19.94 7.95 -15.84
N ASN A 322 -19.96 8.40 -17.09
CA ASN A 322 -19.64 9.78 -17.44
C ASN A 322 -20.76 10.36 -18.28
N TRP A 323 -21.20 11.54 -17.88
CA TRP A 323 -22.17 12.36 -18.59
C TRP A 323 -21.53 13.68 -19.00
N ARG A 324 -21.70 14.06 -20.25
CA ARG A 324 -21.32 15.38 -20.76
C ARG A 324 -22.46 15.96 -21.57
N SER A 325 -22.76 17.25 -21.35
CA SER A 325 -23.80 17.93 -22.12
C SER A 325 -23.54 19.42 -22.10
N THR A 326 -24.26 20.12 -22.97
CA THR A 326 -24.30 21.58 -23.05
C THR A 326 -25.73 22.09 -22.84
N ILE A 327 -25.86 23.23 -22.19
CA ILE A 327 -27.13 23.93 -22.02
C ILE A 327 -27.03 25.30 -22.72
N GLY A 328 -27.78 25.48 -23.80
CA GLY A 328 -27.60 26.61 -24.72
C GLY A 328 -26.20 26.54 -25.37
N ASP A 329 -25.70 27.71 -25.77
CA ASP A 329 -24.40 27.81 -26.46
C ASP A 329 -23.22 28.08 -25.53
N ASP A 330 -23.50 28.49 -24.28
CA ASP A 330 -22.48 29.06 -23.39
C ASP A 330 -22.09 28.16 -22.21
N PHE A 331 -22.91 27.17 -21.82
CA PHE A 331 -22.66 26.35 -20.63
C PHE A 331 -22.45 24.88 -20.99
N SER A 332 -21.23 24.40 -20.82
CA SER A 332 -20.88 22.96 -20.88
C SER A 332 -20.68 22.41 -19.50
N TYR A 333 -21.12 21.18 -19.24
CA TYR A 333 -20.93 20.52 -17.95
C TYR A 333 -20.66 19.03 -18.12
N TYR A 334 -19.99 18.48 -17.11
CA TYR A 334 -19.77 17.04 -17.01
C TYR A 334 -20.00 16.52 -15.59
N ILE A 335 -20.47 15.29 -15.52
CA ILE A 335 -20.63 14.51 -14.29
C ILE A 335 -19.97 13.17 -14.53
N GLY A 336 -18.95 12.82 -13.74
CA GLY A 336 -18.30 11.52 -13.77
C GLY A 336 -18.41 10.85 -12.42
N ALA A 337 -18.83 9.59 -12.38
CA ALA A 337 -18.89 8.79 -11.17
C ALA A 337 -18.20 7.46 -11.40
N ASN A 338 -17.46 6.98 -10.44
CA ASN A 338 -16.96 5.61 -10.40
C ASN A 338 -17.25 4.98 -9.04
N ALA A 339 -17.42 3.68 -9.05
CA ALA A 339 -17.72 2.89 -7.86
C ALA A 339 -17.08 1.52 -8.00
N THR A 340 -16.48 1.04 -6.92
CA THR A 340 -15.84 -0.28 -6.86
C THR A 340 -16.26 -1.00 -5.58
N THR A 341 -16.64 -2.26 -5.72
CA THR A 341 -16.76 -3.20 -4.59
C THR A 341 -15.68 -4.26 -4.73
N GLU A 342 -15.01 -4.60 -3.64
CA GLU A 342 -14.00 -5.64 -3.64
C GLU A 342 -14.13 -6.51 -2.39
N LYS A 343 -13.97 -7.82 -2.56
CA LYS A 343 -13.84 -8.79 -1.48
C LYS A 343 -12.51 -9.51 -1.61
N ASN A 344 -11.68 -9.40 -0.56
CA ASN A 344 -10.39 -10.07 -0.43
C ASN A 344 -10.54 -11.31 0.47
N GLU A 345 -9.84 -12.41 0.14
CA GLU A 345 -9.87 -13.67 0.89
C GLU A 345 -8.53 -14.41 0.71
N VAL A 346 -7.92 -14.82 1.81
CA VAL A 346 -6.82 -15.78 1.81
C VAL A 346 -7.40 -17.17 1.60
N THR A 347 -7.12 -17.80 0.47
CA THR A 347 -7.72 -19.09 0.11
C THR A 347 -6.88 -20.28 0.52
N LYS A 348 -5.57 -20.08 0.75
CA LYS A 348 -4.65 -21.13 1.18
C LYS A 348 -3.38 -20.56 1.80
N ILE A 349 -2.85 -21.25 2.81
CA ILE A 349 -1.50 -21.05 3.34
C ILE A 349 -0.79 -22.40 3.30
N THR A 350 0.40 -22.44 2.67
CA THR A 350 1.16 -23.69 2.46
C THR A 350 2.42 -23.78 3.32
N ALA A 351 2.79 -22.70 4.01
CA ALA A 351 4.03 -22.64 4.79
C ALA A 351 3.87 -23.23 6.20
N GLY A 352 4.83 -24.01 6.62
CA GLY A 352 5.00 -24.38 8.04
C GLY A 352 4.06 -25.44 8.60
N GLY A 353 3.28 -26.14 7.78
CA GLY A 353 2.28 -27.13 8.23
C GLY A 353 0.85 -26.60 8.19
N ASN A 354 -0.12 -27.45 8.45
CA ASN A 354 -1.55 -27.13 8.30
C ASN A 354 -1.96 -25.92 9.17
N ASN A 355 -2.59 -24.93 8.52
CA ASN A 355 -3.29 -23.80 9.14
C ASN A 355 -2.45 -22.88 10.03
N MET A 356 -1.27 -22.47 9.57
CA MET A 356 -0.47 -21.47 10.30
C MET A 356 -1.00 -20.06 10.04
N ALA A 357 -1.58 -19.45 11.07
CA ALA A 357 -1.86 -18.02 11.03
C ALA A 357 -0.55 -17.22 11.16
N ILE A 358 -0.28 -16.31 10.22
CA ILE A 358 0.86 -15.41 10.31
C ILE A 358 0.42 -14.18 11.10
N SER A 359 1.04 -13.98 12.26
CA SER A 359 0.79 -12.81 13.11
C SER A 359 1.34 -11.57 12.45
N GLY A 360 0.53 -10.52 12.37
CA GLY A 360 0.94 -9.23 11.82
C GLY A 360 1.62 -8.32 12.84
N TYR A 361 1.21 -7.05 12.88
CA TYR A 361 1.76 -6.04 13.77
C TYR A 361 1.50 -6.38 15.26
N SER A 362 2.55 -6.41 16.06
CA SER A 362 2.46 -6.54 17.50
C SER A 362 2.59 -5.17 18.17
N ALA A 363 1.54 -4.71 18.83
CA ALA A 363 1.60 -3.46 19.59
C ALA A 363 2.50 -3.61 20.82
N HIS A 364 3.13 -2.51 21.23
CA HIS A 364 3.84 -2.47 22.52
C HIS A 364 2.88 -2.82 23.66
N GLY A 365 3.28 -3.77 24.52
CA GLY A 365 2.43 -4.27 25.59
C GLY A 365 1.48 -5.42 25.20
N ALA A 366 1.48 -5.86 23.93
CA ALA A 366 0.67 -6.98 23.48
C ALA A 366 1.32 -8.36 23.74
N GLY A 367 2.50 -8.41 24.37
CA GLY A 367 3.17 -9.68 24.69
C GLY A 367 3.57 -10.50 23.47
N GLY A 368 3.82 -9.84 22.33
CA GLY A 368 4.16 -10.51 21.06
C GLY A 368 2.94 -10.94 20.23
N ARG A 369 1.72 -10.74 20.72
CA ARG A 369 0.49 -11.05 19.98
C ARG A 369 0.25 -10.05 18.86
N GLY A 370 -0.05 -10.53 17.65
CA GLY A 370 -0.42 -9.68 16.52
C GLY A 370 -1.84 -9.13 16.67
N ILE A 371 -2.02 -7.87 16.25
CA ILE A 371 -3.33 -7.21 16.18
C ILE A 371 -4.10 -7.71 14.96
N ASN A 372 -3.40 -7.98 13.89
CA ASN A 372 -3.94 -8.50 12.64
C ASN A 372 -3.29 -9.83 12.27
N ARG A 373 -3.99 -10.60 11.44
CA ARG A 373 -3.55 -11.92 11.00
C ARG A 373 -3.72 -12.10 9.50
N PHE A 374 -2.91 -13.01 8.96
CA PHE A 374 -3.04 -13.59 7.64
C PHE A 374 -3.38 -15.07 7.83
N GLU A 375 -4.62 -15.46 7.54
CA GLU A 375 -5.17 -16.77 7.85
C GLU A 375 -6.15 -17.22 6.77
N GLU A 376 -6.21 -18.53 6.50
CA GLU A 376 -7.10 -19.12 5.51
C GLU A 376 -8.57 -18.90 5.85
N GLY A 377 -9.36 -18.51 4.85
CA GLY A 377 -10.80 -18.22 4.99
C GLY A 377 -11.12 -16.77 5.38
N HIS A 378 -10.13 -15.97 5.73
CA HIS A 378 -10.28 -14.58 6.15
C HIS A 378 -9.68 -13.58 5.13
N PRO A 379 -10.07 -12.29 5.19
CA PRO A 379 -9.38 -11.25 4.46
C PRO A 379 -7.91 -11.11 4.91
N MET A 380 -7.02 -10.71 4.01
CA MET A 380 -5.65 -10.37 4.40
C MET A 380 -5.64 -9.31 5.50
N SER A 381 -4.78 -9.49 6.51
CA SER A 381 -4.64 -8.51 7.60
C SER A 381 -5.94 -8.19 8.36
N TYR A 382 -6.85 -9.15 8.49
CA TYR A 382 -8.03 -8.95 9.33
C TYR A 382 -7.62 -8.71 10.79
N PHE A 383 -8.43 -7.95 11.53
CA PHE A 383 -8.17 -7.67 12.93
C PHE A 383 -8.68 -8.82 13.80
N ASN A 384 -7.73 -9.48 14.47
CA ASN A 384 -7.98 -10.61 15.36
C ASN A 384 -7.89 -10.14 16.81
N LEU A 385 -9.02 -9.73 17.39
CA LEU A 385 -9.08 -9.03 18.65
C LEU A 385 -10.14 -9.63 19.58
N ILE A 386 -9.99 -9.40 20.89
CA ILE A 386 -11.03 -9.66 21.87
C ILE A 386 -12.09 -8.56 21.75
N GLU A 387 -13.34 -8.95 21.63
CA GLU A 387 -14.48 -8.03 21.63
C GLU A 387 -14.76 -7.51 23.05
N THR A 388 -15.11 -6.23 23.17
CA THR A 388 -15.48 -5.60 24.42
C THR A 388 -16.99 -5.30 24.45
N ASP A 389 -17.61 -5.45 25.61
CA ASP A 389 -19.02 -5.16 25.84
C ASP A 389 -19.19 -4.01 26.85
N GLY A 390 -18.53 -2.89 26.57
CA GLY A 390 -18.55 -1.70 27.43
C GLY A 390 -17.72 -1.84 28.70
N ILE A 391 -18.21 -1.26 29.77
CA ILE A 391 -17.59 -1.31 31.11
C ILE A 391 -18.58 -1.81 32.13
N PHE A 392 -18.09 -2.46 33.17
CA PHE A 392 -18.91 -2.80 34.35
C PHE A 392 -19.33 -1.52 35.08
N ARG A 393 -20.61 -1.29 35.25
CA ARG A 393 -21.11 -0.11 35.94
C ARG A 393 -21.32 -0.31 37.43
N THR A 394 -21.68 -1.55 37.84
CA THR A 394 -21.98 -1.93 39.22
C THR A 394 -21.27 -3.21 39.64
N GLN A 395 -21.14 -3.41 40.94
CA GLN A 395 -20.64 -4.67 41.49
C GLN A 395 -21.54 -5.85 41.13
N GLU A 396 -22.87 -5.64 41.09
CA GLU A 396 -23.83 -6.66 40.71
C GLU A 396 -23.61 -7.19 39.28
N GLU A 397 -23.27 -6.33 38.34
CA GLU A 397 -22.91 -6.75 36.96
C GLU A 397 -21.69 -7.68 36.97
N ILE A 398 -20.68 -7.37 37.79
CA ILE A 398 -19.47 -8.17 37.93
C ILE A 398 -19.78 -9.51 38.56
N ASP A 399 -20.55 -9.49 39.65
CA ASP A 399 -20.94 -10.70 40.40
C ASP A 399 -21.80 -11.65 39.56
N ASN A 400 -22.56 -11.12 38.59
CA ASN A 400 -23.39 -11.88 37.66
C ASN A 400 -22.62 -12.31 36.40
N TYR A 401 -21.40 -11.78 36.13
CA TYR A 401 -20.60 -12.16 34.98
C TYR A 401 -19.85 -13.47 35.25
N LYS A 402 -20.58 -14.57 35.09
CA LYS A 402 -20.15 -15.94 35.42
C LYS A 402 -20.33 -16.87 34.23
N ASN A 403 -19.49 -17.89 34.17
CA ASN A 403 -19.65 -18.99 33.25
C ASN A 403 -20.79 -19.96 33.72
N LYS A 404 -21.02 -21.00 32.92
CA LYS A 404 -22.06 -22.00 33.16
C LYS A 404 -21.91 -22.74 34.51
N ASP A 405 -20.69 -22.81 35.02
CA ASP A 405 -20.33 -23.47 36.28
C ASP A 405 -20.40 -22.51 37.47
N GLY A 406 -20.85 -21.28 37.28
CA GLY A 406 -20.97 -20.25 38.32
C GLY A 406 -19.64 -19.58 38.69
N LYS A 407 -18.54 -19.86 38.00
CA LYS A 407 -17.22 -19.23 38.19
C LYS A 407 -17.18 -17.86 37.49
N GLN A 408 -16.62 -16.88 38.16
CA GLN A 408 -16.46 -15.53 37.63
C GLN A 408 -15.48 -15.52 36.44
N ILE A 409 -15.90 -14.91 35.31
CA ILE A 409 -15.13 -14.87 34.06
C ILE A 409 -13.98 -13.86 34.17
N GLN A 410 -14.21 -12.68 34.78
CA GLN A 410 -13.17 -11.68 35.05
C GLN A 410 -12.97 -11.53 36.59
N PRO A 411 -12.21 -12.42 37.22
CA PRO A 411 -11.96 -12.32 38.67
C PRO A 411 -11.09 -11.10 38.95
N GLY A 412 -11.47 -10.29 39.92
CA GLY A 412 -10.77 -9.05 40.29
C GLY A 412 -11.20 -7.80 39.55
N ALA A 413 -12.14 -7.88 38.62
CA ALA A 413 -12.76 -6.70 38.02
C ALA A 413 -13.46 -5.84 39.08
N GLN A 414 -13.50 -4.53 38.84
CA GLN A 414 -14.15 -3.53 39.68
C GLN A 414 -15.09 -2.67 38.83
N PRO A 415 -16.08 -2.00 39.42
CA PRO A 415 -16.90 -1.04 38.69
C PRO A 415 -16.04 0.00 37.99
N GLY A 416 -16.33 0.23 36.70
CA GLY A 416 -15.54 1.06 35.77
C GLY A 416 -14.52 0.29 34.94
N ASP A 417 -14.27 -0.99 35.17
CA ASP A 417 -13.38 -1.79 34.33
C ASP A 417 -14.05 -2.24 33.04
N VAL A 418 -13.23 -2.46 32.01
CA VAL A 418 -13.67 -2.98 30.71
C VAL A 418 -14.25 -4.38 30.90
N ARG A 419 -15.41 -4.63 30.32
CA ARG A 419 -16.01 -5.96 30.23
C ARG A 419 -15.59 -6.61 28.93
N TYR A 420 -14.73 -7.62 28.98
CA TYR A 420 -14.31 -8.43 27.85
C TYR A 420 -15.32 -9.55 27.59
N LYS A 421 -15.52 -9.90 26.35
CA LYS A 421 -16.47 -10.95 25.97
C LYS A 421 -15.76 -12.30 25.91
N ASP A 422 -16.26 -13.26 26.66
CA ASP A 422 -15.89 -14.67 26.54
C ASP A 422 -16.53 -15.22 25.25
N TRP A 423 -15.77 -15.18 24.17
CA TRP A 423 -16.25 -15.51 22.83
C TRP A 423 -16.42 -17.02 22.65
N ASN A 424 -15.47 -17.80 23.12
CA ASN A 424 -15.48 -19.26 23.01
C ASN A 424 -16.37 -19.93 24.08
N GLY A 425 -16.75 -19.20 25.13
CA GLY A 425 -17.66 -19.65 26.19
C GLY A 425 -17.01 -20.61 27.19
N ASP A 426 -15.66 -20.59 27.32
CA ASP A 426 -14.93 -21.46 28.25
C ASP A 426 -14.81 -20.90 29.68
N GLY A 427 -15.19 -19.63 29.87
CA GLY A 427 -15.22 -18.94 31.15
C GLY A 427 -13.90 -18.33 31.57
N VAL A 428 -12.97 -18.13 30.64
CA VAL A 428 -11.67 -17.46 30.83
C VAL A 428 -11.43 -16.49 29.71
N ILE A 429 -11.04 -15.25 29.99
CA ILE A 429 -10.65 -14.29 28.95
C ILE A 429 -9.20 -14.51 28.62
N ASP A 430 -8.93 -15.03 27.42
CA ASP A 430 -7.57 -15.28 26.93
C ASP A 430 -7.44 -15.11 25.40
N GLU A 431 -6.40 -15.67 24.78
CA GLU A 431 -6.16 -15.58 23.35
C GLU A 431 -7.16 -16.35 22.48
N ASN A 432 -7.89 -17.29 23.06
CA ASN A 432 -8.89 -18.08 22.37
C ASN A 432 -10.20 -17.29 22.18
N ASP A 433 -10.35 -16.14 22.85
CA ASP A 433 -11.46 -15.19 22.66
C ASP A 433 -11.21 -14.20 21.53
N GLN A 434 -10.00 -14.21 20.95
CA GLN A 434 -9.71 -13.39 19.79
C GLN A 434 -10.40 -13.97 18.54
N HIS A 435 -11.08 -13.11 17.80
CA HIS A 435 -11.77 -13.49 16.57
C HIS A 435 -11.73 -12.34 15.53
N ASP A 436 -12.25 -12.58 14.33
CA ASP A 436 -12.36 -11.57 13.28
C ASP A 436 -13.39 -10.50 13.65
N VAL A 437 -12.92 -9.30 13.97
CA VAL A 437 -13.76 -8.13 14.29
C VAL A 437 -13.80 -7.11 13.14
N GLY A 438 -13.32 -7.49 11.96
CA GLY A 438 -13.30 -6.70 10.74
C GLY A 438 -11.91 -6.56 10.15
N ASN A 439 -11.81 -5.83 9.05
CA ASN A 439 -10.60 -5.75 8.26
C ASN A 439 -10.35 -4.33 7.72
N PRO A 440 -9.12 -4.04 7.23
CA PRO A 440 -8.77 -2.71 6.74
C PRO A 440 -9.19 -2.43 5.28
N PHE A 441 -9.77 -3.42 4.59
CA PHE A 441 -10.19 -3.25 3.20
C PHE A 441 -11.59 -2.64 3.15
N PRO A 442 -11.83 -1.64 2.29
CA PRO A 442 -13.16 -1.10 2.10
C PRO A 442 -14.04 -2.09 1.31
N ASP A 443 -15.30 -2.22 1.71
CA ASP A 443 -16.32 -2.94 0.94
C ASP A 443 -16.73 -2.15 -0.31
N PHE A 444 -16.66 -0.81 -0.23
CA PHE A 444 -17.09 0.08 -1.30
C PHE A 444 -16.20 1.33 -1.36
N THR A 445 -15.69 1.65 -2.54
CA THR A 445 -14.98 2.89 -2.84
C THR A 445 -15.68 3.63 -3.97
N PHE A 446 -15.65 4.95 -3.93
CA PHE A 446 -16.27 5.76 -4.97
C PHE A 446 -15.52 7.06 -5.22
N GLY A 447 -15.67 7.58 -6.44
CA GLY A 447 -15.24 8.90 -6.85
C GLY A 447 -16.34 9.61 -7.61
N LEU A 448 -16.50 10.92 -7.39
CA LEU A 448 -17.45 11.76 -8.08
C LEU A 448 -16.74 13.01 -8.60
N ARG A 449 -16.83 13.25 -9.91
CA ARG A 449 -16.32 14.44 -10.57
C ARG A 449 -17.48 15.26 -11.11
N LEU A 450 -17.49 16.54 -10.78
CA LEU A 450 -18.44 17.51 -11.30
C LEU A 450 -17.64 18.66 -11.89
N GLY A 451 -18.07 19.21 -13.02
CA GLY A 451 -17.42 20.39 -13.54
C GLY A 451 -18.18 20.99 -14.71
N GLY A 452 -17.77 22.19 -15.09
CA GLY A 452 -18.37 22.90 -16.19
C GLY A 452 -17.61 24.15 -16.58
N GLU A 453 -18.00 24.68 -17.73
CA GLU A 453 -17.46 25.90 -18.30
C GLU A 453 -18.61 26.84 -18.68
N TRP A 454 -18.46 28.11 -18.34
CA TRP A 454 -19.45 29.15 -18.65
C TRP A 454 -18.77 30.49 -18.90
N LYS A 455 -18.87 30.99 -20.13
CA LYS A 455 -18.35 32.32 -20.51
C LYS A 455 -16.93 32.63 -20.04
N GLY A 456 -16.05 31.66 -20.18
CA GLY A 456 -14.63 31.76 -19.76
C GLY A 456 -14.35 31.34 -18.33
N PHE A 457 -15.35 31.18 -17.48
CA PHE A 457 -15.22 30.53 -16.19
C PHE A 457 -15.20 29.02 -16.36
N ASP A 458 -14.34 28.35 -15.66
CA ASP A 458 -14.31 26.90 -15.50
C ASP A 458 -14.28 26.52 -14.02
N PHE A 459 -14.95 25.41 -13.69
CA PHE A 459 -14.89 24.84 -12.35
C PHE A 459 -14.85 23.32 -12.41
N GLY A 460 -14.15 22.73 -11.45
CA GLY A 460 -14.04 21.29 -11.28
C GLY A 460 -14.04 20.92 -9.81
N LEU A 461 -14.83 19.91 -9.45
CA LEU A 461 -14.85 19.30 -8.12
C LEU A 461 -14.56 17.82 -8.25
N PHE A 462 -13.75 17.31 -7.35
CA PHE A 462 -13.54 15.88 -7.22
C PHE A 462 -13.72 15.43 -5.77
N PHE A 463 -14.66 14.53 -5.59
CA PHE A 463 -14.92 13.88 -4.32
C PHE A 463 -14.41 12.43 -4.39
N ASP A 464 -13.85 11.95 -3.28
CA ASP A 464 -13.53 10.54 -3.08
C ASP A 464 -14.02 10.06 -1.71
N GLY A 465 -14.21 8.76 -1.60
CA GLY A 465 -14.61 8.17 -0.34
C GLY A 465 -14.58 6.65 -0.35
N MET A 466 -14.66 6.09 0.85
CA MET A 466 -14.73 4.65 1.06
C MET A 466 -15.60 4.32 2.28
N THR A 467 -16.12 3.09 2.30
CA THR A 467 -16.90 2.58 3.43
C THR A 467 -16.58 1.11 3.70
N GLY A 468 -16.83 0.66 4.93
CA GLY A 468 -16.70 -0.74 5.35
C GLY A 468 -15.37 -1.09 6.01
N ASN A 469 -14.32 -0.32 5.78
CA ASN A 469 -13.01 -0.56 6.37
C ASN A 469 -12.95 -0.17 7.85
N LYS A 470 -12.10 -0.89 8.58
CA LYS A 470 -11.74 -0.60 9.98
C LYS A 470 -10.31 -0.08 10.07
N ILE A 471 -10.05 0.70 11.12
CA ILE A 471 -8.74 1.26 11.45
C ILE A 471 -8.46 0.98 12.92
N TYR A 472 -7.32 0.34 13.21
CA TYR A 472 -6.80 0.26 14.55
C TYR A 472 -6.06 1.56 14.87
N ASN A 473 -6.61 2.37 15.78
CA ASN A 473 -6.05 3.66 16.18
C ASN A 473 -4.98 3.45 17.27
N TYR A 474 -3.75 3.16 16.83
CA TYR A 474 -2.63 2.93 17.74
C TYR A 474 -2.23 4.19 18.51
N GLN A 475 -2.42 5.38 17.91
CA GLN A 475 -2.17 6.64 18.61
C GLN A 475 -3.14 6.80 19.80
N ARG A 476 -4.41 6.49 19.61
CA ARG A 476 -5.39 6.48 20.70
C ARG A 476 -5.04 5.46 21.77
N TYR A 477 -4.58 4.28 21.37
CA TYR A 477 -4.07 3.28 22.32
C TYR A 477 -2.90 3.85 23.16
N CYS A 478 -1.91 4.50 22.54
CA CYS A 478 -0.79 5.12 23.26
C CYS A 478 -1.25 6.19 24.27
N LEU A 479 -2.26 6.98 23.91
CA LEU A 479 -2.72 8.13 24.70
C LEU A 479 -3.76 7.78 25.77
N GLU A 480 -4.47 6.66 25.65
CA GLU A 480 -5.64 6.32 26.48
C GLU A 480 -5.49 4.99 27.24
N SER A 481 -4.49 4.14 26.94
CA SER A 481 -4.34 2.82 27.58
C SER A 481 -3.72 2.85 28.97
N GLY A 482 -2.95 3.89 29.31
CA GLY A 482 -2.14 3.90 30.54
C GLY A 482 -0.87 3.05 30.51
N LYS A 483 -0.54 2.43 29.35
CA LYS A 483 0.63 1.56 29.20
C LYS A 483 1.93 2.29 28.82
N PHE A 484 1.82 3.54 28.45
CA PHE A 484 2.96 4.35 27.99
C PHE A 484 3.35 5.41 29.01
N ASN A 485 4.64 5.69 29.10
CA ASN A 485 5.17 6.80 29.89
C ASN A 485 5.10 8.07 29.05
N GLY A 486 4.09 8.91 29.25
CA GLY A 486 3.92 10.13 28.49
C GLY A 486 2.68 10.91 28.92
N ASN A 487 2.37 11.96 28.18
CA ASN A 487 1.13 12.70 28.40
C ASN A 487 -0.05 11.90 27.86
N TYR A 488 -1.10 11.86 28.64
CA TYR A 488 -2.34 11.18 28.26
C TYR A 488 -3.32 12.14 27.58
N SER A 489 -4.30 11.55 26.90
CA SER A 489 -5.43 12.29 26.32
C SER A 489 -6.25 12.98 27.43
N THR A 490 -6.70 14.20 27.15
CA THR A 490 -7.64 14.93 28.03
C THR A 490 -8.98 14.21 28.21
N LYS A 491 -9.32 13.29 27.31
CA LYS A 491 -10.51 12.43 27.43
C LYS A 491 -10.48 11.61 28.73
N LEU A 492 -9.30 11.22 29.22
CA LEU A 492 -9.16 10.45 30.45
C LEU A 492 -9.60 11.24 31.71
N ALA A 493 -9.70 12.57 31.65
CA ALA A 493 -10.31 13.35 32.71
C ALA A 493 -11.79 12.95 32.94
N ASN A 494 -12.44 12.41 31.92
CA ASN A 494 -13.81 11.91 31.97
C ASN A 494 -13.91 10.40 32.20
N SER A 495 -12.86 9.75 32.72
CA SER A 495 -12.87 8.34 33.11
C SER A 495 -13.94 8.05 34.15
N TRP A 496 -14.42 6.80 34.16
CA TRP A 496 -15.37 6.33 35.15
C TRP A 496 -14.80 6.51 36.57
N ARG A 497 -15.60 7.07 37.45
CA ARG A 497 -15.38 7.24 38.89
C ARG A 497 -16.72 7.14 39.60
N PRO A 498 -16.76 6.88 40.94
CA PRO A 498 -18.00 6.84 41.68
C PRO A 498 -18.87 8.11 41.59
N ASP A 499 -18.24 9.27 41.35
CA ASP A 499 -18.86 10.57 41.10
C ASP A 499 -19.11 10.89 39.62
N ASN A 500 -18.62 10.04 38.69
CA ASN A 500 -18.78 10.16 37.23
C ASN A 500 -19.04 8.81 36.59
N GLN A 501 -20.26 8.28 36.76
CA GLN A 501 -20.64 6.95 36.28
C GLN A 501 -21.20 6.97 34.85
N ASN A 502 -21.61 8.13 34.36
CA ASN A 502 -22.20 8.28 33.02
C ASN A 502 -21.12 8.52 31.95
N THR A 503 -20.23 7.55 31.78
CA THR A 503 -19.16 7.56 30.79
C THR A 503 -18.89 6.14 30.31
N ASP A 504 -18.35 5.99 29.08
CA ASP A 504 -17.85 4.73 28.50
C ASP A 504 -16.33 4.64 28.56
N ILE A 505 -15.66 5.64 29.16
CA ILE A 505 -14.22 5.64 29.37
C ILE A 505 -13.94 4.89 30.66
N PRO A 506 -13.21 3.77 30.63
CA PRO A 506 -12.94 2.96 31.81
C PRO A 506 -12.28 3.75 32.92
N ARG A 507 -12.37 3.25 34.12
CA ARG A 507 -11.59 3.79 35.22
C ARG A 507 -10.10 3.77 34.86
N PHE A 508 -9.42 4.82 35.21
CA PHE A 508 -7.99 4.95 35.01
C PHE A 508 -7.25 4.70 36.33
N SER A 509 -6.43 3.66 36.38
CA SER A 509 -5.69 3.28 37.57
C SER A 509 -4.24 2.94 37.24
N LYS A 510 -3.33 3.30 38.13
CA LYS A 510 -1.91 2.96 38.01
C LYS A 510 -1.67 1.45 38.23
N THR A 511 -2.52 0.83 39.04
CA THR A 511 -2.54 -0.63 39.31
C THR A 511 -3.75 -1.22 38.62
N ASP A 512 -3.63 -1.50 37.34
CA ASP A 512 -4.73 -2.01 36.52
C ASP A 512 -4.74 -3.54 36.54
N GLY A 513 -5.42 -4.10 37.56
CA GLY A 513 -5.57 -5.56 37.71
C GLY A 513 -6.50 -6.21 36.68
N ALA A 514 -7.37 -5.41 36.04
CA ALA A 514 -8.31 -5.88 35.03
C ALA A 514 -7.80 -5.66 33.60
N ASP A 515 -6.61 -5.05 33.44
CA ASP A 515 -5.95 -4.73 32.17
C ASP A 515 -6.82 -3.93 31.19
N ASN A 516 -7.43 -2.82 31.67
CA ASN A 516 -8.26 -1.93 30.86
C ASN A 516 -7.55 -1.36 29.62
N GLY A 517 -6.23 -1.38 29.62
CA GLY A 517 -5.36 -0.95 28.53
C GLY A 517 -4.90 -2.08 27.60
N LEU A 518 -5.61 -3.18 27.53
CA LEU A 518 -5.24 -4.32 26.70
C LEU A 518 -5.18 -3.93 25.21
N ALA A 519 -4.04 -4.22 24.55
CA ALA A 519 -3.79 -3.79 23.17
C ALA A 519 -4.64 -4.57 22.14
N TYR A 520 -4.84 -5.87 22.37
CA TYR A 520 -5.52 -6.77 21.43
C TYR A 520 -7.02 -6.83 21.63
N THR A 521 -7.66 -5.64 21.74
CA THR A 521 -9.11 -5.50 21.86
C THR A 521 -9.68 -4.57 20.78
N ASP A 522 -10.95 -4.76 20.46
CA ASP A 522 -11.71 -3.93 19.50
C ASP A 522 -11.94 -2.50 19.99
N ARG A 523 -11.65 -2.21 21.26
CA ARG A 523 -11.76 -0.86 21.84
C ARG A 523 -10.97 0.20 21.08
N TRP A 524 -9.87 -0.20 20.45
CA TRP A 524 -9.01 0.67 19.66
C TRP A 524 -9.35 0.67 18.18
N LEU A 525 -10.35 -0.14 17.79
CA LEU A 525 -10.79 -0.28 16.41
C LEU A 525 -11.89 0.74 16.12
N GLU A 526 -11.70 1.51 15.06
CA GLU A 526 -12.61 2.57 14.65
C GLU A 526 -13.09 2.38 13.20
N ASN A 527 -14.19 3.04 12.86
CA ASN A 527 -14.70 3.05 11.50
C ASN A 527 -13.82 3.97 10.63
N GLY A 528 -13.22 3.42 9.58
CA GLY A 528 -12.37 4.13 8.63
C GLY A 528 -13.11 4.79 7.47
N SER A 529 -14.43 4.73 7.43
CA SER A 529 -15.23 5.32 6.34
C SER A 529 -15.10 6.83 6.29
N TYR A 530 -15.01 7.37 5.07
CA TYR A 530 -14.96 8.81 4.86
C TYR A 530 -15.56 9.25 3.53
N PHE A 531 -15.87 10.55 3.45
CA PHE A 531 -16.22 11.30 2.25
C PHE A 531 -15.39 12.59 2.24
N ARG A 532 -14.67 12.87 1.15
CA ARG A 532 -13.74 13.99 1.05
C ARG A 532 -13.95 14.79 -0.23
N LEU A 533 -13.94 16.12 -0.12
CA LEU A 533 -13.69 17.00 -1.26
C LEU A 533 -12.18 17.10 -1.46
N LYS A 534 -11.68 16.29 -2.41
CA LYS A 534 -10.26 16.13 -2.68
C LYS A 534 -9.68 17.27 -3.49
N THR A 535 -10.37 17.72 -4.55
CA THR A 535 -9.96 18.90 -5.32
C THR A 535 -11.15 19.78 -5.65
N LEU A 536 -10.90 21.09 -5.61
CA LEU A 536 -11.77 22.13 -6.13
C LEU A 536 -10.92 23.09 -6.96
N ASP A 537 -11.19 23.14 -8.27
CA ASP A 537 -10.55 24.03 -9.20
C ASP A 537 -11.54 25.07 -9.69
N ILE A 538 -11.13 26.34 -9.71
CA ILE A 538 -11.91 27.45 -10.28
C ILE A 538 -10.95 28.27 -11.13
N GLY A 539 -11.29 28.47 -12.40
CA GLY A 539 -10.50 29.22 -13.34
C GLY A 539 -11.32 30.25 -14.13
N TYR A 540 -10.59 31.21 -14.66
CA TYR A 540 -11.14 32.17 -15.62
C TYR A 540 -10.18 32.38 -16.77
N SER A 541 -10.61 32.09 -17.98
CA SER A 541 -9.88 32.33 -19.22
C SER A 541 -10.26 33.69 -19.78
N LEU A 542 -9.23 34.52 -20.03
CA LEU A 542 -9.46 35.87 -20.56
C LEU A 542 -10.04 35.83 -21.99
N PRO A 543 -10.93 36.78 -22.33
CA PRO A 543 -11.53 36.83 -23.65
C PRO A 543 -10.49 36.98 -24.78
N LYS A 544 -10.66 36.23 -25.86
CA LYS A 544 -9.76 36.24 -27.03
C LYS A 544 -9.52 37.63 -27.62
N ASN A 545 -10.50 38.54 -27.54
CA ASN A 545 -10.36 39.90 -28.03
C ASN A 545 -9.31 40.75 -27.26
N LEU A 546 -9.15 40.48 -25.98
CA LEU A 546 -8.07 41.10 -25.16
C LEU A 546 -6.72 40.50 -25.48
N LEU A 547 -6.66 39.16 -25.65
CA LEU A 547 -5.43 38.43 -25.88
C LEU A 547 -4.80 38.72 -27.23
N LYS A 548 -5.60 38.91 -28.27
CA LYS A 548 -5.10 39.30 -29.61
C LYS A 548 -4.28 40.59 -29.58
N LYS A 549 -4.57 41.54 -28.70
CA LYS A 549 -3.85 42.80 -28.57
C LYS A 549 -2.44 42.62 -28.02
N ILE A 550 -2.22 41.56 -27.22
CA ILE A 550 -0.92 41.24 -26.58
C ILE A 550 -0.25 40.01 -27.18
N LYS A 551 -0.78 39.51 -28.32
CA LYS A 551 -0.23 38.37 -29.07
C LYS A 551 -0.13 37.08 -28.24
N LEU A 552 -1.10 36.84 -27.37
CA LEU A 552 -1.23 35.60 -26.61
C LEU A 552 -2.43 34.79 -27.11
N GLU A 553 -2.30 33.45 -27.10
CA GLU A 553 -3.40 32.56 -27.48
C GLU A 553 -4.38 32.32 -26.33
N ASN A 554 -3.87 32.10 -25.15
CA ASN A 554 -4.67 31.87 -23.97
C ASN A 554 -3.99 32.39 -22.69
N VAL A 555 -4.78 32.99 -21.80
CA VAL A 555 -4.38 33.32 -20.44
C VAL A 555 -5.49 32.89 -19.51
N ARG A 556 -5.21 31.94 -18.63
CA ARG A 556 -6.13 31.44 -17.59
C ARG A 556 -5.57 31.74 -16.21
N ILE A 557 -6.35 32.40 -15.39
CA ILE A 557 -6.07 32.63 -13.96
C ILE A 557 -6.90 31.60 -13.18
N TYR A 558 -6.29 30.90 -12.25
CA TYR A 558 -6.99 29.84 -11.53
C TYR A 558 -6.56 29.76 -10.07
N THR A 559 -7.43 29.17 -9.26
CA THR A 559 -7.14 28.65 -7.94
C THR A 559 -7.46 27.17 -7.90
N SER A 560 -6.56 26.40 -7.28
CA SER A 560 -6.73 24.97 -7.03
C SER A 560 -6.62 24.74 -5.54
N MET A 561 -7.60 24.03 -4.99
CA MET A 561 -7.68 23.73 -3.57
C MET A 561 -7.73 22.22 -3.39
N GLU A 562 -6.88 21.69 -2.52
CA GLU A 562 -6.80 20.26 -2.25
C GLU A 562 -7.16 19.95 -0.80
N ASN A 563 -7.85 18.83 -0.60
CA ASN A 563 -8.23 18.28 0.70
C ASN A 563 -9.00 19.28 1.58
N LEU A 564 -9.97 20.00 0.96
CA LEU A 564 -10.71 21.07 1.64
C LEU A 564 -11.43 20.60 2.89
N PHE A 565 -12.10 19.47 2.83
CA PHE A 565 -12.72 18.85 3.99
C PHE A 565 -12.82 17.33 3.82
N THR A 566 -12.80 16.65 4.95
CA THR A 566 -13.06 15.21 5.06
C THR A 566 -14.10 14.98 6.15
N LEU A 567 -15.19 14.32 5.80
CA LEU A 567 -16.23 13.88 6.73
C LEU A 567 -15.92 12.44 7.12
N SER A 568 -15.65 12.18 8.39
CA SER A 568 -15.35 10.86 8.93
C SER A 568 -15.71 10.80 10.40
N LYS A 569 -15.98 9.59 10.89
CA LYS A 569 -16.13 9.30 12.34
C LYS A 569 -14.80 8.88 12.97
N TYR A 570 -13.75 8.73 12.18
CA TYR A 570 -12.42 8.38 12.68
C TYR A 570 -11.85 9.50 13.55
N SER A 571 -11.32 9.14 14.72
CA SER A 571 -10.84 10.14 15.70
C SER A 571 -9.38 10.55 15.51
N GLY A 572 -8.63 9.86 14.65
CA GLY A 572 -7.24 10.18 14.30
C GLY A 572 -7.13 11.29 13.25
N TYR A 573 -5.91 11.54 12.76
CA TYR A 573 -5.63 12.65 11.84
C TYR A 573 -6.22 12.45 10.44
N SER A 574 -6.18 11.24 9.89
CA SER A 574 -6.71 10.94 8.57
C SER A 574 -7.22 9.50 8.50
N PRO A 575 -8.42 9.25 7.98
CA PRO A 575 -8.93 7.90 7.74
C PRO A 575 -8.31 7.22 6.51
N ASP A 576 -7.60 7.97 5.67
CA ASP A 576 -6.93 7.48 4.46
C ASP A 576 -5.50 7.07 4.81
N LEU A 577 -5.36 5.88 5.37
CA LEU A 577 -4.08 5.43 5.90
C LEU A 577 -3.15 4.80 4.85
N GLY A 578 -3.66 4.30 3.75
CA GLY A 578 -2.88 3.52 2.81
C GLY A 578 -2.13 2.36 3.51
N GLU A 579 -1.00 1.96 2.97
CA GLU A 579 -0.10 1.02 3.65
C GLU A 579 0.65 1.75 4.78
N SER A 580 0.64 1.16 5.97
CA SER A 580 1.40 1.67 7.10
C SER A 580 2.90 1.45 6.83
N GLY A 581 3.60 2.51 6.42
CA GLY A 581 5.05 2.52 6.47
C GLY A 581 5.48 2.51 7.93
N SER A 582 5.80 1.36 8.47
CA SER A 582 6.36 1.24 9.81
C SER A 582 7.77 1.82 9.82
N VAL A 583 8.03 2.73 10.74
CA VAL A 583 9.36 3.31 10.94
C VAL A 583 10.34 2.30 11.55
N ASP A 584 9.86 1.23 12.23
CA ASP A 584 10.69 0.36 13.05
C ASP A 584 10.62 -1.16 12.75
N ILE A 585 9.75 -1.60 11.86
CA ILE A 585 9.70 -3.01 11.47
C ILE A 585 10.05 -3.06 9.99
N GLY A 586 11.15 -3.71 9.64
CA GLY A 586 11.69 -3.74 8.29
C GLY A 586 10.61 -3.89 7.21
N ALA A 587 10.79 -3.25 6.07
CA ALA A 587 9.82 -3.05 4.98
C ALA A 587 9.02 -4.30 4.53
N SER A 588 9.50 -5.49 4.89
CA SER A 588 8.88 -6.79 4.58
C SER A 588 7.51 -7.05 5.24
N TYR A 589 7.09 -6.21 6.20
CA TYR A 589 5.86 -6.45 6.98
C TYR A 589 4.73 -5.46 6.70
N SER A 590 4.89 -4.54 5.76
CA SER A 590 3.88 -3.52 5.46
C SER A 590 2.52 -4.12 5.08
N VAL A 591 2.51 -5.28 4.41
CA VAL A 591 1.29 -6.00 4.03
C VAL A 591 0.49 -6.45 5.26
N PHE A 592 1.17 -6.84 6.35
CA PHE A 592 0.55 -7.33 7.58
C PHE A 592 0.21 -6.23 8.59
N SER A 593 0.58 -4.98 8.33
CA SER A 593 0.28 -3.83 9.20
C SER A 593 -0.72 -2.85 8.60
N ARG A 594 -1.42 -3.25 7.54
CA ARG A 594 -2.44 -2.43 6.90
C ARG A 594 -3.57 -2.07 7.87
N GLY A 595 -4.02 -0.81 7.81
CA GLY A 595 -5.12 -0.33 8.66
C GLY A 595 -4.73 0.01 10.10
N ILE A 596 -3.44 0.01 10.45
CA ILE A 596 -2.94 0.42 11.77
C ILE A 596 -2.41 1.85 11.66
N ASP A 597 -3.03 2.78 12.39
CA ASP A 597 -2.58 4.18 12.46
C ASP A 597 -1.62 4.39 13.62
N GLN A 598 -0.33 4.50 13.32
CA GLN A 598 0.73 4.80 14.28
C GLN A 598 0.98 6.31 14.47
N GLY A 599 0.04 7.17 14.08
CA GLY A 599 0.18 8.61 14.17
C GLY A 599 0.80 9.21 12.91
N ARG A 600 0.26 8.87 11.75
CA ARG A 600 0.69 9.46 10.47
C ARG A 600 0.51 10.96 10.46
N TYR A 601 1.43 11.64 9.79
CA TYR A 601 1.32 13.07 9.60
C TYR A 601 0.01 13.42 8.85
N PRO A 602 -0.77 14.39 9.32
CA PRO A 602 -2.04 14.74 8.70
C PRO A 602 -1.84 15.24 7.27
N ILE A 603 -2.76 14.86 6.38
CA ILE A 603 -2.77 15.33 5.00
C ILE A 603 -3.06 16.84 5.02
N PRO A 604 -2.19 17.69 4.44
CA PRO A 604 -2.37 19.13 4.46
C PRO A 604 -3.52 19.57 3.54
N ARG A 605 -4.18 20.64 3.94
CA ARG A 605 -5.04 21.41 3.05
C ARG A 605 -4.15 22.37 2.25
N THR A 606 -4.23 22.30 0.92
CA THR A 606 -3.41 23.13 0.03
C THR A 606 -4.30 24.08 -0.77
N ILE A 607 -3.92 25.34 -0.86
CA ILE A 607 -4.56 26.32 -1.71
C ILE A 607 -3.48 26.94 -2.60
N SER A 608 -3.64 26.80 -3.90
CA SER A 608 -2.69 27.27 -4.91
C SER A 608 -3.36 28.28 -5.83
N PHE A 609 -2.63 29.32 -6.19
CA PHE A 609 -3.02 30.29 -7.21
C PHE A 609 -2.05 30.19 -8.37
N GLY A 610 -2.56 30.23 -9.59
CA GLY A 610 -1.73 30.12 -10.77
C GLY A 610 -2.24 30.93 -11.95
N ILE A 611 -1.29 31.20 -12.86
CA ILE A 611 -1.56 31.82 -14.16
C ILE A 611 -0.97 30.90 -15.21
N GLN A 612 -1.80 30.47 -16.15
CA GLN A 612 -1.38 29.68 -17.31
C GLN A 612 -1.42 30.57 -18.54
N VAL A 613 -0.29 30.64 -19.25
CA VAL A 613 -0.15 31.45 -20.46
C VAL A 613 0.26 30.53 -21.62
N SER A 614 -0.46 30.63 -22.75
CA SER A 614 -0.12 30.00 -24.01
C SER A 614 0.18 31.10 -25.04
N LEU A 615 1.32 30.95 -25.76
CA LEU A 615 1.83 31.87 -26.76
C LEU A 615 1.34 31.46 -28.13
#